data_c9c45fac353ca084be49cb29564b4167
#
_entry.id   c9c45fac353ca084be49cb29564b4167
#
_cell.length_a   1.000
_cell.length_b   1.000
_cell.length_c   1.000
_cell.angle_alpha   90.00
_cell.angle_beta   90.00
_cell.angle_gamma   90.00
#
_symmetry.space_group_name_H-M   'P 1'
#
loop_
_entity.id
_entity.type
_entity.pdbx_description
1 polymer ?
#
loop_
_entity_poly.entity_id
_entity_poly.type
_entity_poly.pdbx_seq_one_letter_code
_entity_poly.pdbx_strand_id
1 'polypeptide(L)'
;MKKLLLSLLLLLALKLSAQTPMAIHQRAILVDTHNDILSNELITHQDIGKRQSTGNFDLVRAKEGGLDAQVFSIWCGEDYGKGTAFAFANREIDSLYALIARYPDKITLVRNSKELEKAVKEKKMAALIGVEGGHMIEDRMDYIDSLAKRGMRYLTLTWNNSTSWASSARDETHRRSSLAHVGLTDFGKQVVHHLNDLGVMIDLSHPGEQTFYDVLATTNKPVIASHSCAYALNPNQRNLKDDQLKALAKNGGVVFVNFYSGFVDSTYAKKVAVFLHQHKAELDSLTKVYHDGDLANIRLNAIYKTESDKIRPPLSLLIKHIDYIAKLIGVDHVGIGSDFDGAESYPLGMDDVTDYPKITEELLKLGYSEKDVDKILGGNFIRVLKANTGK
;
A
#
# COMPACT_ATOMS: atom_id res chain seq x y z
N MET A 1 -7.23 60.60 -5.87
CA MET A 1 -7.16 59.66 -6.98
C MET A 1 -5.88 58.80 -6.99
N LYS A 2 -4.65 59.34 -6.88
CA LYS A 2 -3.40 58.53 -6.89
C LYS A 2 -3.27 57.52 -5.76
N LYS A 3 -3.79 57.79 -4.53
CA LYS A 3 -3.77 56.83 -3.42
C LYS A 3 -4.77 55.68 -3.58
N LEU A 4 -5.90 55.86 -4.26
CA LEU A 4 -6.88 54.82 -4.55
C LEU A 4 -6.38 53.87 -5.63
N LEU A 5 -5.63 54.37 -6.64
CA LEU A 5 -5.03 53.53 -7.67
C LEU A 5 -3.90 52.64 -7.11
N LEU A 6 -3.13 53.15 -6.15
CA LEU A 6 -2.06 52.35 -5.50
C LEU A 6 -2.61 51.21 -4.66
N SER A 7 -3.74 51.44 -3.94
CA SER A 7 -4.42 50.41 -3.17
C SER A 7 -5.05 49.33 -4.04
N LEU A 8 -5.56 49.69 -5.22
CA LEU A 8 -6.11 48.69 -6.19
C LEU A 8 -4.99 47.89 -6.85
N LEU A 9 -3.84 48.48 -7.13
CA LEU A 9 -2.66 47.75 -7.67
C LEU A 9 -2.02 46.81 -6.61
N LEU A 10 -2.03 47.17 -5.32
CA LEU A 10 -1.58 46.27 -4.25
C LEU A 10 -2.55 45.09 -4.04
N LEU A 11 -3.86 45.27 -4.23
CA LEU A 11 -4.87 44.21 -4.15
C LEU A 11 -4.84 43.26 -5.38
N LEU A 12 -4.39 43.76 -6.55
CA LEU A 12 -4.15 42.93 -7.72
C LEU A 12 -2.84 42.14 -7.66
N ALA A 13 -1.81 42.65 -6.96
CA ALA A 13 -0.53 41.93 -6.79
C ALA A 13 -0.57 40.82 -5.75
N LEU A 14 -1.63 40.73 -4.93
CA LEU A 14 -1.88 39.64 -3.96
C LEU A 14 -2.76 38.50 -4.51
N LYS A 15 -3.07 38.46 -5.80
CA LYS A 15 -3.39 37.19 -6.45
C LYS A 15 -2.07 36.42 -6.61
N LEU A 16 -1.54 35.90 -5.48
CA LEU A 16 -0.71 34.70 -5.57
C LEU A 16 -1.52 33.74 -6.45
N SER A 17 -1.02 33.42 -7.64
CA SER A 17 -1.66 32.42 -8.48
C SER A 17 -1.70 31.13 -7.67
N ALA A 18 -2.85 30.76 -7.13
CA ALA A 18 -3.02 29.47 -6.50
C ALA A 18 -2.49 28.44 -7.49
N GLN A 19 -1.51 27.64 -7.09
CA GLN A 19 -0.98 26.61 -7.95
C GLN A 19 -2.12 25.67 -8.34
N THR A 20 -2.13 25.19 -9.57
CA THR A 20 -3.13 24.20 -9.97
C THR A 20 -2.95 22.91 -9.19
N PRO A 21 -4.00 22.13 -8.92
CA PRO A 21 -3.87 20.83 -8.26
C PRO A 21 -2.80 19.94 -8.91
N MET A 22 -2.70 19.95 -10.23
CA MET A 22 -1.69 19.21 -10.98
C MET A 22 -0.27 19.72 -10.69
N ALA A 23 -0.05 21.04 -10.59
CA ALA A 23 1.27 21.59 -10.26
C ALA A 23 1.70 21.23 -8.81
N ILE A 24 0.74 21.19 -7.87
CA ILE A 24 0.99 20.73 -6.50
C ILE A 24 1.34 19.25 -6.51
N HIS A 25 0.57 18.43 -7.22
CA HIS A 25 0.80 17.00 -7.36
C HIS A 25 2.21 16.68 -7.92
N GLN A 26 2.58 17.34 -9.02
CA GLN A 26 3.89 17.13 -9.67
C GLN A 26 5.10 17.62 -8.85
N ARG A 27 4.89 18.50 -7.88
CA ARG A 27 5.96 18.98 -6.98
C ARG A 27 6.14 18.07 -5.78
N ALA A 28 5.06 17.48 -5.28
CA ALA A 28 5.09 16.55 -4.15
C ALA A 28 5.83 15.26 -4.54
N ILE A 29 6.49 14.63 -3.58
CA ILE A 29 6.98 13.27 -3.78
C ILE A 29 5.83 12.32 -3.49
N LEU A 30 5.39 11.59 -4.51
CA LEU A 30 4.34 10.58 -4.37
C LEU A 30 4.95 9.20 -4.10
N VAL A 31 4.52 8.59 -3.01
CA VAL A 31 4.91 7.23 -2.60
C VAL A 31 3.67 6.37 -2.47
N ASP A 32 3.65 5.26 -3.15
CA ASP A 32 2.69 4.18 -2.92
C ASP A 32 3.38 3.02 -2.19
N THR A 33 2.81 2.62 -1.06
CA THR A 33 3.47 1.67 -0.15
C THR A 33 3.13 0.21 -0.40
N HIS A 34 2.24 -0.10 -1.36
CA HIS A 34 1.89 -1.49 -1.65
C HIS A 34 1.36 -1.68 -3.06
N ASN A 35 1.96 -2.64 -3.80
CA ASN A 35 1.54 -3.03 -5.13
C ASN A 35 2.05 -4.43 -5.46
N ASP A 36 1.18 -5.32 -5.96
CA ASP A 36 1.46 -6.75 -6.19
C ASP A 36 1.81 -7.11 -7.64
N ILE A 37 2.18 -6.11 -8.45
CA ILE A 37 2.48 -6.31 -9.87
C ILE A 37 3.58 -7.36 -10.12
N LEU A 38 4.52 -7.57 -9.17
CA LEU A 38 5.60 -8.55 -9.37
C LEU A 38 5.06 -9.99 -9.41
N SER A 39 4.08 -10.34 -8.57
CA SER A 39 3.41 -11.62 -8.64
C SER A 39 2.71 -11.81 -9.98
N ASN A 40 2.01 -10.78 -10.46
CA ASN A 40 1.35 -10.78 -11.76
C ASN A 40 2.36 -10.87 -12.92
N GLU A 41 3.52 -10.20 -12.84
CA GLU A 41 4.58 -10.28 -13.86
C GLU A 41 5.11 -11.71 -13.98
N LEU A 42 5.36 -12.38 -12.86
CA LEU A 42 5.84 -13.77 -12.85
C LEU A 42 4.82 -14.73 -13.49
N ILE A 43 3.52 -14.47 -13.28
CA ILE A 43 2.45 -15.31 -13.83
C ILE A 43 2.21 -15.01 -15.31
N THR A 44 2.24 -13.75 -15.72
CA THR A 44 1.86 -13.29 -17.05
C THR A 44 3.04 -13.05 -17.98
N HIS A 45 4.25 -12.99 -17.45
CA HIS A 45 5.50 -12.69 -18.18
C HIS A 45 5.46 -11.35 -18.94
N GLN A 46 4.72 -10.36 -18.43
CA GLN A 46 4.62 -9.03 -19.03
C GLN A 46 5.83 -8.17 -18.68
N ASP A 47 6.29 -7.36 -19.64
CA ASP A 47 7.38 -6.41 -19.42
C ASP A 47 6.81 -5.07 -18.90
N ILE A 48 6.68 -4.94 -17.58
CA ILE A 48 6.15 -3.74 -16.90
C ILE A 48 7.05 -2.49 -17.05
N GLY A 49 8.21 -2.59 -17.66
CA GLY A 49 9.01 -1.44 -18.11
C GLY A 49 8.43 -0.69 -19.33
N LYS A 50 7.42 -1.29 -19.97
CA LYS A 50 6.68 -0.76 -21.12
C LYS A 50 5.21 -0.59 -20.75
N ARG A 51 4.51 0.29 -21.51
CA ARG A 51 3.06 0.46 -21.32
C ARG A 51 2.33 -0.87 -21.53
N GLN A 52 1.51 -1.22 -20.58
CA GLN A 52 0.64 -2.38 -20.61
C GLN A 52 -0.80 -1.99 -20.93
N SER A 53 -1.55 -2.89 -21.55
CA SER A 53 -2.99 -2.74 -21.80
C SER A 53 -3.87 -3.29 -20.66
N THR A 54 -3.27 -3.98 -19.72
CA THR A 54 -3.93 -4.62 -18.57
C THR A 54 -3.13 -4.35 -17.28
N GLY A 55 -3.70 -4.67 -16.13
CA GLY A 55 -3.10 -4.37 -14.83
C GLY A 55 -3.16 -2.89 -14.50
N ASN A 56 -2.75 -2.56 -13.29
CA ASN A 56 -2.87 -1.20 -12.77
C ASN A 56 -1.53 -0.43 -12.80
N PHE A 57 -0.41 -1.12 -13.04
CA PHE A 57 0.93 -0.54 -12.95
C PHE A 57 1.80 -0.89 -14.17
N ASP A 58 2.55 0.08 -14.66
CA ASP A 58 3.79 -0.04 -15.43
C ASP A 58 4.60 1.27 -15.31
N LEU A 59 5.90 1.23 -15.65
CA LEU A 59 6.78 2.40 -15.48
C LEU A 59 6.38 3.61 -16.33
N VAL A 60 5.63 3.44 -17.42
CA VAL A 60 5.19 4.54 -18.29
C VAL A 60 4.00 5.25 -17.64
N ARG A 61 2.97 4.48 -17.24
CA ARG A 61 1.79 5.01 -16.55
C ARG A 61 2.14 5.58 -15.18
N ALA A 62 3.03 4.92 -14.42
CA ALA A 62 3.50 5.43 -13.14
C ALA A 62 4.13 6.82 -13.26
N LYS A 63 4.96 7.06 -14.28
CA LYS A 63 5.52 8.39 -14.56
C LYS A 63 4.43 9.41 -14.94
N GLU A 64 3.43 9.01 -15.71
CA GLU A 64 2.30 9.88 -16.09
C GLU A 64 1.45 10.27 -14.88
N GLY A 65 1.23 9.34 -13.96
CA GLY A 65 0.52 9.57 -12.70
C GLY A 65 1.32 10.30 -11.63
N GLY A 66 2.59 10.65 -11.92
CA GLY A 66 3.46 11.36 -10.98
C GLY A 66 3.96 10.48 -9.82
N LEU A 67 3.96 9.16 -9.98
CA LEU A 67 4.45 8.24 -8.96
C LEU A 67 5.98 8.23 -8.94
N ASP A 68 6.56 8.69 -7.83
CA ASP A 68 8.01 8.82 -7.64
C ASP A 68 8.64 7.60 -6.95
N ALA A 69 7.89 6.97 -6.06
CA ALA A 69 8.36 5.79 -5.34
C ALA A 69 7.27 4.73 -5.20
N GLN A 70 7.62 3.49 -5.50
CA GLN A 70 6.76 2.32 -5.31
C GLN A 70 7.42 1.35 -4.35
N VAL A 71 6.70 0.93 -3.30
CA VAL A 71 7.07 -0.27 -2.57
C VAL A 71 6.41 -1.45 -3.28
N PHE A 72 7.24 -2.28 -3.88
CA PHE A 72 6.80 -3.51 -4.53
C PHE A 72 6.61 -4.59 -3.46
N SER A 73 5.41 -5.15 -3.41
CA SER A 73 5.08 -6.29 -2.57
C SER A 73 5.80 -7.53 -3.11
N ILE A 74 6.34 -8.30 -2.18
CA ILE A 74 6.86 -9.63 -2.39
C ILE A 74 5.92 -10.56 -1.64
N TRP A 75 5.08 -11.26 -2.38
CA TRP A 75 3.96 -12.01 -1.81
C TRP A 75 3.77 -13.38 -2.48
N CYS A 76 3.39 -14.37 -1.69
CA CYS A 76 2.84 -15.62 -2.18
C CYS A 76 1.67 -16.11 -1.31
N GLY A 77 0.79 -16.91 -1.89
CA GLY A 77 -0.36 -17.48 -1.19
C GLY A 77 0.01 -18.36 0.00
N GLU A 78 -0.97 -18.63 0.86
CA GLU A 78 -0.78 -19.45 2.06
C GLU A 78 -0.44 -20.94 1.77
N ASP A 79 -0.65 -21.41 0.54
CA ASP A 79 -0.26 -22.75 0.10
C ASP A 79 1.25 -22.94 -0.03
N TYR A 80 2.01 -21.84 -0.12
CA TYR A 80 3.45 -21.87 -0.06
C TYR A 80 3.89 -22.04 1.40
N GLY A 81 4.40 -23.21 1.71
CA GLY A 81 4.87 -23.55 3.05
C GLY A 81 6.40 -23.49 3.16
N LYS A 82 6.91 -24.05 4.28
CA LYS A 82 8.35 -24.20 4.52
C LYS A 82 9.03 -24.94 3.37
N GLY A 83 10.14 -24.35 2.88
CA GLY A 83 10.92 -24.86 1.75
C GLY A 83 10.53 -24.27 0.39
N THR A 84 9.43 -23.50 0.31
CA THR A 84 8.98 -22.92 -0.96
C THR A 84 8.69 -21.42 -0.90
N ALA A 85 8.17 -20.90 0.20
CA ALA A 85 7.80 -19.48 0.33
C ALA A 85 9.01 -18.55 0.23
N PHE A 86 10.11 -18.85 0.92
CA PHE A 86 11.34 -18.08 0.83
C PHE A 86 11.96 -18.13 -0.58
N ALA A 87 11.91 -19.28 -1.24
CA ALA A 87 12.39 -19.43 -2.61
C ALA A 87 11.53 -18.59 -3.59
N PHE A 88 10.20 -18.53 -3.37
CA PHE A 88 9.30 -17.69 -4.16
C PHE A 88 9.62 -16.21 -3.96
N ALA A 89 9.78 -15.74 -2.71
CA ALA A 89 10.19 -14.37 -2.41
C ALA A 89 11.46 -13.96 -3.15
N ASN A 90 12.45 -14.86 -3.20
CA ASN A 90 13.69 -14.60 -3.93
C ASN A 90 13.48 -14.45 -5.43
N ARG A 91 12.55 -15.21 -6.06
CA ARG A 91 12.23 -15.08 -7.50
C ARG A 91 11.59 -13.74 -7.82
N GLU A 92 10.67 -13.26 -6.97
CA GLU A 92 10.05 -11.95 -7.16
C GLU A 92 11.08 -10.81 -7.02
N ILE A 93 11.98 -10.90 -6.03
CA ILE A 93 13.09 -9.94 -5.90
C ILE A 93 14.02 -10.00 -7.12
N ASP A 94 14.30 -11.20 -7.67
CA ASP A 94 15.11 -11.35 -8.89
C ASP A 94 14.42 -10.70 -10.10
N SER A 95 13.07 -10.80 -10.21
CA SER A 95 12.27 -10.13 -11.22
C SER A 95 12.41 -8.61 -11.12
N LEU A 96 12.30 -8.04 -9.92
CA LEU A 96 12.52 -6.60 -9.71
C LEU A 96 13.95 -6.17 -10.09
N TYR A 97 14.95 -6.97 -9.73
CA TYR A 97 16.33 -6.66 -10.11
C TYR A 97 16.53 -6.74 -11.63
N ALA A 98 15.90 -7.69 -12.30
CA ALA A 98 15.93 -7.79 -13.76
C ALA A 98 15.26 -6.58 -14.44
N LEU A 99 14.13 -6.09 -13.88
CA LEU A 99 13.47 -4.87 -14.34
C LEU A 99 14.41 -3.65 -14.19
N ILE A 100 15.04 -3.48 -13.02
CA ILE A 100 15.96 -2.38 -12.75
C ILE A 100 17.18 -2.44 -13.69
N ALA A 101 17.73 -3.63 -13.91
CA ALA A 101 18.86 -3.82 -14.83
C ALA A 101 18.50 -3.52 -16.29
N ARG A 102 17.25 -3.79 -16.69
CA ARG A 102 16.73 -3.52 -18.04
C ARG A 102 16.43 -2.03 -18.28
N TYR A 103 16.03 -1.29 -17.23
CA TYR A 103 15.61 0.11 -17.30
C TYR A 103 16.35 1.01 -16.29
N PRO A 104 17.70 1.02 -16.27
CA PRO A 104 18.47 1.72 -15.23
C PRO A 104 18.34 3.25 -15.28
N ASP A 105 17.82 3.78 -16.37
CA ASP A 105 17.48 5.19 -16.57
C ASP A 105 16.10 5.57 -16.02
N LYS A 106 15.22 4.59 -15.76
CA LYS A 106 13.84 4.82 -15.31
C LYS A 106 13.58 4.48 -13.86
N ILE A 107 14.25 3.45 -13.32
CA ILE A 107 13.99 2.90 -11.99
C ILE A 107 15.29 2.52 -11.28
N THR A 108 15.33 2.66 -9.97
CA THR A 108 16.49 2.29 -9.15
C THR A 108 16.05 1.78 -7.77
N LEU A 109 16.73 0.75 -7.25
CA LEU A 109 16.48 0.26 -5.90
C LEU A 109 16.99 1.28 -4.87
N VAL A 110 16.16 1.57 -3.86
CA VAL A 110 16.53 2.44 -2.75
C VAL A 110 16.28 1.74 -1.41
N ARG A 111 17.07 2.08 -0.39
CA ARG A 111 17.04 1.43 0.92
C ARG A 111 16.83 2.39 2.10
N ASN A 112 16.81 3.69 1.83
CA ASN A 112 16.63 4.72 2.84
C ASN A 112 16.12 6.02 2.20
N SER A 113 15.74 6.99 3.04
CA SER A 113 15.15 8.25 2.58
C SER A 113 16.08 9.07 1.69
N LYS A 114 17.39 9.08 1.96
CA LYS A 114 18.36 9.83 1.15
C LYS A 114 18.50 9.26 -0.26
N GLU A 115 18.49 7.93 -0.38
CA GLU A 115 18.52 7.25 -1.69
C GLU A 115 17.22 7.50 -2.45
N LEU A 116 16.05 7.50 -1.77
CA LEU A 116 14.77 7.82 -2.36
C LEU A 116 14.76 9.26 -2.91
N GLU A 117 15.08 10.24 -2.08
CA GLU A 117 15.14 11.65 -2.50
C GLU A 117 16.15 11.89 -3.66
N LYS A 118 17.27 11.13 -3.65
CA LYS A 118 18.23 11.17 -4.77
C LYS A 118 17.63 10.61 -6.06
N ALA A 119 16.94 9.46 -6.00
CA ALA A 119 16.31 8.85 -7.17
C ALA A 119 15.27 9.79 -7.78
N VAL A 120 14.41 10.41 -6.95
CA VAL A 120 13.42 11.42 -7.39
C VAL A 120 14.10 12.62 -8.06
N LYS A 121 15.17 13.15 -7.45
CA LYS A 121 15.95 14.24 -8.05
C LYS A 121 16.55 13.86 -9.41
N GLU A 122 16.93 12.61 -9.59
CA GLU A 122 17.44 12.06 -10.84
C GLU A 122 16.31 11.68 -11.83
N LYS A 123 15.03 11.93 -11.46
CA LYS A 123 13.82 11.59 -12.24
C LYS A 123 13.69 10.09 -12.52
N LYS A 124 14.16 9.27 -11.60
CA LYS A 124 13.98 7.82 -11.60
C LYS A 124 12.95 7.44 -10.54
N MET A 125 12.13 6.45 -10.83
CA MET A 125 11.30 5.82 -9.81
C MET A 125 12.16 5.17 -8.74
N ALA A 126 11.90 5.48 -7.49
CA ALA A 126 12.51 4.80 -6.35
C ALA A 126 11.77 3.49 -6.09
N ALA A 127 12.42 2.35 -6.33
CA ALA A 127 11.88 1.04 -6.00
C ALA A 127 12.27 0.66 -4.56
N LEU A 128 11.29 0.26 -3.75
CA LEU A 128 11.49 -0.34 -2.44
C LEU A 128 10.91 -1.76 -2.44
N ILE A 129 11.31 -2.56 -1.49
CA ILE A 129 10.82 -3.94 -1.32
C ILE A 129 10.09 -4.04 0.01
N GLY A 130 8.82 -4.46 -0.04
CA GLY A 130 8.04 -4.88 1.10
C GLY A 130 7.78 -6.38 1.01
N VAL A 131 8.05 -7.14 2.06
CA VAL A 131 7.72 -8.57 2.09
C VAL A 131 6.40 -8.74 2.83
N GLU A 132 5.40 -9.31 2.16
CA GLU A 132 4.08 -9.48 2.70
C GLU A 132 3.83 -10.91 3.13
N GLY A 133 3.81 -11.06 4.45
CA GLY A 133 3.55 -12.34 5.10
C GLY A 133 4.78 -12.96 5.76
N GLY A 134 4.70 -13.09 7.09
CA GLY A 134 5.76 -13.70 7.88
C GLY A 134 6.03 -15.17 7.56
N HIS A 135 5.15 -15.86 6.81
CA HIS A 135 5.40 -17.20 6.30
C HIS A 135 6.57 -17.24 5.30
N MET A 136 6.88 -16.10 4.66
CA MET A 136 8.02 -15.97 3.74
C MET A 136 9.38 -16.17 4.41
N ILE A 137 9.48 -15.98 5.72
CA ILE A 137 10.73 -16.26 6.47
C ILE A 137 10.83 -17.70 6.96
N GLU A 138 9.80 -18.53 6.78
CA GLU A 138 9.77 -19.96 7.14
C GLU A 138 10.25 -20.25 8.58
N ASP A 139 9.90 -19.36 9.54
CA ASP A 139 10.32 -19.37 10.95
C ASP A 139 11.86 -19.28 11.16
N ARG A 140 12.58 -18.63 10.24
CA ARG A 140 14.05 -18.53 10.25
C ARG A 140 14.52 -17.08 10.29
N MET A 141 15.31 -16.75 11.32
CA MET A 141 15.90 -15.41 11.48
C MET A 141 16.90 -15.06 10.38
N ASP A 142 17.71 -16.02 9.93
CA ASP A 142 18.69 -15.82 8.85
C ASP A 142 18.04 -15.54 7.48
N TYR A 143 16.76 -15.90 7.30
CA TYR A 143 16.00 -15.50 6.13
C TYR A 143 15.60 -14.01 6.18
N ILE A 144 15.35 -13.47 7.37
CA ILE A 144 15.16 -12.01 7.55
C ILE A 144 16.44 -11.28 7.13
N ASP A 145 17.63 -11.73 7.61
CA ASP A 145 18.91 -11.15 7.23
C ASP A 145 19.14 -11.18 5.70
N SER A 146 18.81 -12.31 5.09
CA SER A 146 18.92 -12.48 3.63
C SER A 146 18.02 -11.50 2.88
N LEU A 147 16.73 -11.39 3.24
CA LEU A 147 15.79 -10.49 2.60
C LEU A 147 16.16 -9.01 2.85
N ALA A 148 16.58 -8.65 4.07
CA ALA A 148 17.02 -7.30 4.40
C ALA A 148 18.27 -6.89 3.57
N LYS A 149 19.24 -7.80 3.41
CA LYS A 149 20.42 -7.61 2.55
C LYS A 149 20.02 -7.41 1.09
N ARG A 150 18.99 -8.10 0.62
CA ARG A 150 18.41 -7.94 -0.72
C ARG A 150 17.57 -6.66 -0.88
N GLY A 151 17.33 -5.91 0.18
CA GLY A 151 16.67 -4.58 0.11
C GLY A 151 15.30 -4.52 0.72
N MET A 152 14.81 -5.54 1.42
CA MET A 152 13.55 -5.48 2.16
C MET A 152 13.56 -4.28 3.11
N ARG A 153 12.50 -3.45 3.08
CA ARG A 153 12.33 -2.27 3.93
C ARG A 153 11.10 -2.34 4.81
N TYR A 154 10.17 -3.26 4.55
CA TYR A 154 9.21 -3.69 5.55
C TYR A 154 8.96 -5.21 5.48
N LEU A 155 8.49 -5.75 6.60
CA LEU A 155 7.94 -7.10 6.71
C LEU A 155 6.54 -7.00 7.32
N THR A 156 5.52 -7.48 6.60
CA THR A 156 4.18 -7.72 7.15
C THR A 156 4.19 -9.03 7.91
N LEU A 157 3.89 -9.00 9.21
CA LEU A 157 4.14 -10.15 10.09
C LEU A 157 3.27 -11.37 9.82
N THR A 158 2.13 -11.18 9.18
CA THR A 158 1.24 -12.23 8.67
C THR A 158 0.68 -11.77 7.33
N TRP A 159 0.20 -12.69 6.53
CA TRP A 159 -0.81 -12.40 5.51
C TRP A 159 -2.19 -12.74 6.08
N ASN A 160 -3.12 -13.28 5.27
CA ASN A 160 -4.40 -13.76 5.78
C ASN A 160 -4.26 -14.97 6.72
N ASN A 161 -3.23 -15.78 6.53
CA ASN A 161 -2.85 -16.88 7.41
C ASN A 161 -2.00 -16.39 8.60
N SER A 162 -2.25 -16.95 9.77
CA SER A 162 -1.34 -16.83 10.92
C SER A 162 -0.05 -17.60 10.66
N THR A 163 1.05 -17.12 11.24
CA THR A 163 2.31 -17.86 11.33
C THR A 163 2.36 -18.65 12.64
N SER A 164 3.42 -19.43 12.84
CA SER A 164 3.70 -20.11 14.12
C SER A 164 4.01 -19.12 15.27
N TRP A 165 4.14 -17.81 15.00
CA TRP A 165 4.63 -16.83 15.94
C TRP A 165 3.86 -15.48 15.94
N ALA A 166 2.91 -15.29 15.03
CA ALA A 166 2.04 -14.12 14.96
C ALA A 166 0.65 -14.51 14.42
N SER A 167 -0.43 -14.02 15.02
CA SER A 167 -1.79 -14.27 14.57
C SER A 167 -2.27 -13.19 13.60
N SER A 168 -3.00 -13.61 12.54
CA SER A 168 -3.56 -12.73 11.51
C SER A 168 -4.93 -12.19 11.91
N ALA A 169 -5.35 -11.09 11.27
CA ALA A 169 -6.67 -10.49 11.47
C ALA A 169 -7.80 -11.46 11.06
N ARG A 170 -7.63 -12.20 9.95
CA ARG A 170 -8.59 -13.22 9.51
C ARG A 170 -8.78 -14.31 10.58
N ASP A 171 -7.69 -14.82 11.08
CA ASP A 171 -7.73 -15.94 12.02
C ASP A 171 -8.19 -15.50 13.41
N GLU A 172 -7.77 -14.34 13.90
CA GLU A 172 -8.30 -13.79 15.15
C GLU A 172 -9.80 -13.51 15.08
N THR A 173 -10.33 -13.17 13.91
CA THR A 173 -11.75 -12.90 13.72
C THR A 173 -12.58 -14.18 13.60
N HIS A 174 -12.12 -15.16 12.83
CA HIS A 174 -12.96 -16.29 12.43
C HIS A 174 -12.66 -17.60 13.15
N ARG A 175 -11.46 -17.75 13.72
CA ARG A 175 -11.05 -19.00 14.38
C ARG A 175 -10.16 -18.80 15.62
N ARG A 176 -10.33 -17.69 16.33
CA ARG A 176 -9.52 -17.33 17.49
C ARG A 176 -9.38 -18.45 18.53
N SER A 177 -10.47 -19.17 18.81
CA SER A 177 -10.48 -20.25 19.82
C SER A 177 -9.71 -21.51 19.41
N SER A 178 -9.39 -21.69 18.14
CA SER A 178 -8.63 -22.82 17.59
C SER A 178 -7.18 -22.48 17.28
N LEU A 179 -6.75 -21.23 17.49
CA LEU A 179 -5.37 -20.82 17.30
C LEU A 179 -4.48 -21.40 18.42
N ALA A 180 -3.29 -21.89 18.04
CA ALA A 180 -2.29 -22.36 19.00
C ALA A 180 -1.79 -21.21 19.92
N HIS A 181 -1.82 -19.98 19.41
CA HIS A 181 -1.53 -18.75 20.15
C HIS A 181 -2.31 -17.59 19.52
N VAL A 182 -2.50 -16.52 20.28
CA VAL A 182 -3.08 -15.26 19.83
C VAL A 182 -2.09 -14.15 20.16
N GLY A 183 -1.76 -13.32 19.19
CA GLY A 183 -0.71 -12.31 19.33
C GLY A 183 0.67 -12.85 18.94
N LEU A 184 1.72 -12.22 19.49
CA LEU A 184 3.11 -12.62 19.28
C LEU A 184 3.56 -13.68 20.28
N THR A 185 4.22 -14.72 19.80
CA THR A 185 5.04 -15.59 20.65
C THR A 185 6.37 -14.92 21.02
N ASP A 186 7.19 -15.56 21.86
CA ASP A 186 8.53 -15.04 22.19
C ASP A 186 9.43 -14.99 20.94
N PHE A 187 9.29 -15.93 20.00
CA PHE A 187 9.97 -15.84 18.70
C PHE A 187 9.47 -14.62 17.89
N GLY A 188 8.16 -14.36 17.87
CA GLY A 188 7.61 -13.16 17.23
C GLY A 188 8.15 -11.85 17.80
N LYS A 189 8.34 -11.77 19.13
CA LYS A 189 9.00 -10.61 19.76
C LYS A 189 10.49 -10.48 19.35
N GLN A 190 11.20 -11.60 19.23
CA GLN A 190 12.57 -11.60 18.69
C GLN A 190 12.62 -11.11 17.24
N VAL A 191 11.67 -11.52 16.41
CA VAL A 191 11.53 -11.00 15.03
C VAL A 191 11.34 -9.48 15.04
N VAL A 192 10.47 -8.94 15.90
CA VAL A 192 10.24 -7.50 16.05
C VAL A 192 11.53 -6.76 16.40
N HIS A 193 12.28 -7.23 17.39
CA HIS A 193 13.56 -6.63 17.78
C HIS A 193 14.56 -6.69 16.63
N HIS A 194 14.69 -7.84 15.97
CA HIS A 194 15.63 -8.03 14.87
C HIS A 194 15.33 -7.12 13.67
N LEU A 195 14.05 -6.94 13.31
CA LEU A 195 13.65 -5.99 12.26
C LEU A 195 14.04 -4.55 12.63
N ASN A 196 13.83 -4.15 13.90
CA ASN A 196 14.25 -2.83 14.38
C ASN A 196 15.78 -2.62 14.24
N ASP A 197 16.59 -3.63 14.57
CA ASP A 197 18.05 -3.57 14.47
C ASP A 197 18.51 -3.47 13.02
N LEU A 198 17.84 -4.15 12.11
CA LEU A 198 18.11 -4.10 10.67
C LEU A 198 17.59 -2.83 9.97
N GLY A 199 16.81 -2.00 10.66
CA GLY A 199 16.16 -0.82 10.07
C GLY A 199 15.08 -1.19 9.05
N VAL A 200 14.43 -2.35 9.24
CA VAL A 200 13.28 -2.82 8.47
C VAL A 200 12.01 -2.43 9.23
N MET A 201 11.09 -1.73 8.58
CA MET A 201 9.82 -1.32 9.18
C MET A 201 8.94 -2.55 9.45
N ILE A 202 8.22 -2.53 10.56
CA ILE A 202 7.23 -3.54 10.87
C ILE A 202 5.90 -3.09 10.29
N ASP A 203 5.31 -3.93 9.45
CA ASP A 203 4.02 -3.66 8.83
C ASP A 203 2.90 -4.43 9.51
N LEU A 204 1.82 -3.72 9.85
CA LEU A 204 0.68 -4.18 10.61
C LEU A 204 -0.62 -4.25 9.79
N SER A 205 -0.53 -4.35 8.46
CA SER A 205 -1.72 -4.36 7.60
C SER A 205 -2.56 -5.64 7.72
N HIS A 206 -1.96 -6.81 7.90
CA HIS A 206 -2.65 -8.10 8.03
C HIS A 206 -2.68 -8.69 9.43
N PRO A 207 -1.73 -8.38 10.32
CA PRO A 207 -1.72 -8.85 11.70
C PRO A 207 -3.03 -8.59 12.43
N GLY A 208 -3.40 -9.55 13.29
CA GLY A 208 -4.57 -9.46 14.13
C GLY A 208 -4.45 -8.38 15.21
N GLU A 209 -5.57 -8.06 15.85
CA GLU A 209 -5.62 -6.99 16.84
C GLU A 209 -4.68 -7.24 18.03
N GLN A 210 -4.58 -8.49 18.48
CA GLN A 210 -3.64 -8.82 19.57
C GLN A 210 -2.20 -8.68 19.10
N THR A 211 -1.86 -9.21 17.91
CA THR A 211 -0.54 -9.05 17.33
C THR A 211 -0.16 -7.57 17.15
N PHE A 212 -1.10 -6.74 16.72
CA PHE A 212 -0.91 -5.30 16.60
C PHE A 212 -0.46 -4.66 17.91
N TYR A 213 -1.17 -4.93 19.02
CA TYR A 213 -0.82 -4.35 20.32
C TYR A 213 0.46 -4.96 20.91
N ASP A 214 0.71 -6.26 20.71
CA ASP A 214 1.95 -6.90 21.15
C ASP A 214 3.18 -6.30 20.43
N VAL A 215 3.05 -5.99 19.12
CA VAL A 215 4.10 -5.29 18.38
C VAL A 215 4.36 -3.91 18.96
N LEU A 216 3.31 -3.11 19.21
CA LEU A 216 3.47 -1.77 19.78
C LEU A 216 4.08 -1.78 21.18
N ALA A 217 3.85 -2.85 21.96
CA ALA A 217 4.47 -3.04 23.25
C ALA A 217 5.95 -3.49 23.17
N THR A 218 6.37 -4.05 22.02
CA THR A 218 7.69 -4.64 21.83
C THR A 218 8.65 -3.74 21.05
N THR A 219 8.14 -3.04 20.02
CA THR A 219 8.97 -2.22 19.13
C THR A 219 9.43 -0.92 19.76
N ASN A 220 10.63 -0.48 19.39
CA ASN A 220 11.16 0.86 19.73
C ASN A 220 11.23 1.81 18.51
N LYS A 221 10.66 1.40 17.38
CA LYS A 221 10.61 2.16 16.13
C LYS A 221 9.17 2.45 15.70
N PRO A 222 8.93 3.50 14.90
CA PRO A 222 7.63 3.71 14.30
C PRO A 222 7.26 2.56 13.37
N VAL A 223 6.03 2.05 13.50
CA VAL A 223 5.47 1.01 12.64
C VAL A 223 4.70 1.61 11.46
N ILE A 224 4.33 0.78 10.50
CA ILE A 224 3.40 1.13 9.43
C ILE A 224 2.21 0.17 9.40
N ALA A 225 1.12 0.62 8.77
CA ALA A 225 0.14 -0.26 8.16
C ALA A 225 0.13 0.09 6.67
N SER A 226 0.78 -0.74 5.86
CA SER A 226 1.13 -0.42 4.46
C SER A 226 -0.07 -0.28 3.54
N HIS A 227 -1.21 -0.95 3.87
CA HIS A 227 -2.44 -0.93 3.07
C HIS A 227 -3.66 -1.31 3.93
N SER A 228 -4.21 -0.36 4.70
CA SER A 228 -5.39 -0.56 5.56
C SER A 228 -6.29 0.68 5.56
N CYS A 229 -7.59 0.50 5.84
CA CYS A 229 -8.57 1.58 5.92
C CYS A 229 -9.08 1.78 7.35
N ALA A 230 -10.10 2.64 7.54
CA ALA A 230 -10.74 2.91 8.83
C ALA A 230 -11.91 1.96 9.07
N TYR A 231 -11.87 1.19 10.15
CA TYR A 231 -12.93 0.27 10.58
C TYR A 231 -14.28 0.99 10.83
N ALA A 232 -14.24 2.19 11.37
CA ALA A 232 -15.45 2.97 11.65
C ALA A 232 -16.28 3.30 10.39
N LEU A 233 -15.65 3.33 9.21
CA LEU A 233 -16.35 3.58 7.93
C LEU A 233 -16.75 2.28 7.24
N ASN A 234 -15.96 1.23 7.40
CA ASN A 234 -16.26 -0.10 6.92
C ASN A 234 -15.73 -1.14 7.93
N PRO A 235 -16.60 -1.84 8.68
CA PRO A 235 -16.20 -2.80 9.72
C PRO A 235 -15.68 -4.12 9.11
N ASN A 236 -14.61 -4.01 8.35
CA ASN A 236 -13.84 -5.13 7.82
C ASN A 236 -12.66 -5.42 8.74
N GLN A 237 -12.35 -6.69 8.97
CA GLN A 237 -11.25 -7.15 9.84
C GLN A 237 -9.86 -6.64 9.41
N ARG A 238 -9.69 -6.23 8.14
CA ARG A 238 -8.47 -5.67 7.60
C ARG A 238 -8.31 -4.17 7.88
N ASN A 239 -9.39 -3.50 8.31
CA ASN A 239 -9.41 -2.08 8.63
C ASN A 239 -9.08 -1.84 10.12
N LEU A 240 -8.38 -0.75 10.38
CA LEU A 240 -7.96 -0.41 11.74
C LEU A 240 -9.07 0.29 12.52
N LYS A 241 -9.30 -0.15 13.75
CA LYS A 241 -10.20 0.50 14.71
C LYS A 241 -9.62 1.84 15.17
N ASP A 242 -10.46 2.74 15.65
CA ASP A 242 -10.04 4.06 16.13
C ASP A 242 -8.94 4.00 17.20
N ASP A 243 -9.03 3.02 18.11
CA ASP A 243 -8.02 2.86 19.15
C ASP A 243 -6.70 2.33 18.60
N GLN A 244 -6.74 1.46 17.57
CA GLN A 244 -5.53 1.02 16.86
C GLN A 244 -4.90 2.21 16.11
N LEU A 245 -5.70 3.03 15.41
CA LEU A 245 -5.22 4.24 14.74
C LEU A 245 -4.55 5.20 15.72
N LYS A 246 -5.18 5.47 16.87
CA LYS A 246 -4.59 6.33 17.92
C LYS A 246 -3.30 5.74 18.50
N ALA A 247 -3.26 4.42 18.73
CA ALA A 247 -2.06 3.74 19.23
C ALA A 247 -0.91 3.78 18.22
N LEU A 248 -1.20 3.59 16.93
CA LEU A 248 -0.24 3.73 15.83
C LEU A 248 0.32 5.15 15.76
N ALA A 249 -0.53 6.17 15.83
CA ALA A 249 -0.09 7.57 15.83
C ALA A 249 0.78 7.89 17.07
N LYS A 250 0.41 7.38 18.25
CA LYS A 250 1.22 7.53 19.48
C LYS A 250 2.62 6.91 19.33
N ASN A 251 2.75 5.81 18.59
CA ASN A 251 4.04 5.20 18.26
C ASN A 251 4.84 6.04 17.23
N GLY A 252 4.24 7.04 16.60
CA GLY A 252 4.84 7.82 15.49
C GLY A 252 4.67 7.15 14.13
N GLY A 253 3.89 6.08 14.05
CA GLY A 253 3.62 5.31 12.84
C GLY A 253 2.73 6.00 11.82
N VAL A 254 2.50 5.33 10.70
CA VAL A 254 1.67 5.82 9.58
C VAL A 254 0.79 4.69 9.07
N VAL A 255 -0.49 4.97 8.84
CA VAL A 255 -1.38 4.10 8.07
C VAL A 255 -1.49 4.61 6.63
N PHE A 256 -1.32 3.71 5.69
CA PHE A 256 -1.47 3.99 4.26
C PHE A 256 -2.78 3.40 3.79
N VAL A 257 -3.62 4.26 3.19
CA VAL A 257 -5.00 3.90 2.86
C VAL A 257 -5.05 2.99 1.65
N ASN A 258 -5.65 1.81 1.84
CA ASN A 258 -5.88 0.81 0.81
C ASN A 258 -7.01 1.23 -0.13
N PHE A 259 -6.91 0.89 -1.42
CA PHE A 259 -7.93 1.24 -2.43
C PHE A 259 -8.88 0.10 -2.74
N TYR A 260 -8.65 -1.10 -2.25
CA TYR A 260 -9.57 -2.21 -2.50
C TYR A 260 -11.01 -1.87 -2.15
N SER A 261 -11.92 -2.03 -3.11
CA SER A 261 -13.35 -1.70 -2.95
C SER A 261 -13.99 -2.35 -1.73
N GLY A 262 -13.57 -3.58 -1.38
CA GLY A 262 -14.06 -4.32 -0.23
C GLY A 262 -13.61 -3.78 1.13
N PHE A 263 -12.55 -2.94 1.17
CA PHE A 263 -12.13 -2.25 2.40
C PHE A 263 -12.66 -0.83 2.46
N VAL A 264 -12.99 -0.24 1.31
CA VAL A 264 -13.51 1.14 1.20
C VAL A 264 -15.03 1.19 1.41
N ASP A 265 -15.80 0.24 0.83
CA ASP A 265 -17.28 0.26 0.85
C ASP A 265 -17.85 -0.94 1.61
N SER A 266 -18.51 -0.70 2.74
CA SER A 266 -19.18 -1.73 3.54
C SER A 266 -20.30 -2.47 2.81
N THR A 267 -20.78 -1.95 1.69
CA THR A 267 -21.83 -2.57 0.86
C THR A 267 -21.27 -3.42 -0.27
N TYR A 268 -19.95 -3.28 -0.57
CA TYR A 268 -19.31 -3.94 -1.72
C TYR A 268 -19.39 -5.46 -1.65
N ALA A 269 -19.15 -6.06 -0.48
CA ALA A 269 -19.19 -7.51 -0.31
C ALA A 269 -20.53 -8.14 -0.76
N LYS A 270 -21.65 -7.45 -0.49
CA LYS A 270 -22.98 -7.91 -0.95
C LYS A 270 -23.15 -7.76 -2.45
N LYS A 271 -22.68 -6.65 -3.02
CA LYS A 271 -22.79 -6.36 -4.46
C LYS A 271 -21.95 -7.33 -5.28
N VAL A 272 -20.68 -7.56 -4.87
CA VAL A 272 -19.79 -8.48 -5.57
C VAL A 272 -20.26 -9.92 -5.46
N ALA A 273 -20.85 -10.35 -4.34
CA ALA A 273 -21.42 -11.69 -4.21
C ALA A 273 -22.54 -11.95 -5.24
N VAL A 274 -23.38 -10.96 -5.51
CA VAL A 274 -24.42 -11.05 -6.55
C VAL A 274 -23.79 -11.12 -7.94
N PHE A 275 -22.80 -10.27 -8.23
CA PHE A 275 -22.08 -10.28 -9.50
C PHE A 275 -21.37 -11.62 -9.76
N LEU A 276 -20.62 -12.15 -8.80
CA LEU A 276 -19.93 -13.43 -8.92
C LEU A 276 -20.92 -14.60 -9.09
N HIS A 277 -22.08 -14.56 -8.42
CA HIS A 277 -23.11 -15.55 -8.60
C HIS A 277 -23.71 -15.54 -10.01
N GLN A 278 -23.95 -14.35 -10.57
CA GLN A 278 -24.46 -14.19 -11.94
C GLN A 278 -23.47 -14.71 -12.99
N HIS A 279 -22.17 -14.60 -12.75
CA HIS A 279 -21.11 -15.00 -13.69
C HIS A 279 -20.35 -16.26 -13.24
N LYS A 280 -20.98 -17.10 -12.39
CA LYS A 280 -20.31 -18.26 -11.77
C LYS A 280 -19.68 -19.21 -12.79
N ALA A 281 -20.35 -19.51 -13.88
CA ALA A 281 -19.84 -20.44 -14.90
C ALA A 281 -18.54 -19.93 -15.54
N GLU A 282 -18.47 -18.61 -15.83
CA GLU A 282 -17.27 -17.97 -16.37
C GLU A 282 -16.15 -17.94 -15.32
N LEU A 283 -16.48 -17.60 -14.08
CA LEU A 283 -15.52 -17.61 -12.96
C LEU A 283 -14.90 -19.01 -12.77
N ASP A 284 -15.74 -20.06 -12.75
CA ASP A 284 -15.26 -21.44 -12.63
C ASP A 284 -14.34 -21.84 -13.80
N SER A 285 -14.62 -21.33 -15.01
CA SER A 285 -13.76 -21.52 -16.18
C SER A 285 -12.42 -20.81 -16.05
N LEU A 286 -12.45 -19.53 -15.66
CA LEU A 286 -11.24 -18.73 -15.42
C LEU A 286 -10.37 -19.32 -14.32
N THR A 287 -10.96 -19.75 -13.21
CA THR A 287 -10.23 -20.38 -12.09
C THR A 287 -9.49 -21.65 -12.55
N LYS A 288 -10.09 -22.44 -13.45
CA LYS A 288 -9.42 -23.62 -14.04
C LYS A 288 -8.25 -23.23 -14.96
N VAL A 289 -8.35 -22.11 -15.66
CA VAL A 289 -7.31 -21.64 -16.58
C VAL A 289 -6.11 -21.06 -15.81
N TYR A 290 -6.40 -20.24 -14.81
CA TYR A 290 -5.34 -19.50 -14.09
C TYR A 290 -4.82 -20.26 -12.86
N HIS A 291 -5.55 -21.26 -12.37
CA HIS A 291 -5.26 -21.98 -11.11
C HIS A 291 -5.12 -21.04 -9.89
N ASP A 292 -5.73 -19.84 -9.99
CA ASP A 292 -5.68 -18.76 -9.02
C ASP A 292 -7.05 -18.06 -9.01
N GLY A 293 -7.68 -18.02 -7.83
CA GLY A 293 -9.03 -17.44 -7.68
C GLY A 293 -9.03 -15.91 -7.75
N ASP A 294 -7.99 -15.26 -7.25
CA ASP A 294 -7.88 -13.81 -7.25
C ASP A 294 -7.63 -13.30 -8.67
N LEU A 295 -6.73 -13.91 -9.40
CA LEU A 295 -6.50 -13.60 -10.81
C LEU A 295 -7.74 -13.90 -11.66
N ALA A 296 -8.48 -14.97 -11.38
CA ALA A 296 -9.74 -15.27 -12.05
C ALA A 296 -10.78 -14.15 -11.80
N ASN A 297 -10.90 -13.66 -10.57
CA ASN A 297 -11.76 -12.54 -10.23
C ASN A 297 -11.35 -11.24 -10.94
N ILE A 298 -10.06 -10.90 -10.97
CA ILE A 298 -9.54 -9.74 -11.71
C ILE A 298 -9.91 -9.85 -13.19
N ARG A 299 -9.75 -11.02 -13.81
CA ARG A 299 -10.09 -11.26 -15.22
C ARG A 299 -11.59 -11.20 -15.46
N LEU A 300 -12.41 -11.74 -14.56
CA LEU A 300 -13.87 -11.65 -14.65
C LEU A 300 -14.34 -10.20 -14.64
N ASN A 301 -13.82 -9.38 -13.72
CA ASN A 301 -14.13 -7.96 -13.65
C ASN A 301 -13.74 -7.21 -14.92
N ALA A 302 -12.62 -7.55 -15.54
CA ALA A 302 -12.19 -6.97 -16.82
C ALA A 302 -13.12 -7.36 -17.99
N ILE A 303 -13.55 -8.62 -18.06
CA ILE A 303 -14.48 -9.11 -19.09
C ILE A 303 -15.84 -8.41 -18.96
N TYR A 304 -16.37 -8.30 -17.76
CA TYR A 304 -17.68 -7.70 -17.47
C TYR A 304 -17.56 -6.27 -16.92
N LYS A 305 -16.59 -5.50 -17.43
CA LYS A 305 -16.25 -4.16 -16.89
C LYS A 305 -17.46 -3.24 -16.72
N THR A 306 -18.39 -3.21 -17.68
CA THR A 306 -19.59 -2.36 -17.61
C THR A 306 -20.52 -2.73 -16.44
N GLU A 307 -20.54 -4.00 -16.03
CA GLU A 307 -21.35 -4.46 -14.89
C GLU A 307 -20.59 -4.30 -13.58
N SER A 308 -19.31 -4.66 -13.57
CA SER A 308 -18.45 -4.51 -12.40
C SER A 308 -18.26 -3.04 -12.01
N ASP A 309 -18.19 -2.11 -12.96
CA ASP A 309 -18.11 -0.67 -12.67
C ASP A 309 -19.36 -0.15 -11.90
N LYS A 310 -20.53 -0.78 -12.07
CA LYS A 310 -21.75 -0.37 -11.33
C LYS A 310 -21.72 -0.72 -9.84
N ILE A 311 -20.89 -1.65 -9.44
CA ILE A 311 -20.78 -2.08 -8.05
C ILE A 311 -19.59 -1.45 -7.32
N ARG A 312 -18.67 -0.83 -8.05
CA ARG A 312 -17.50 -0.12 -7.49
C ARG A 312 -17.92 1.08 -6.66
N PRO A 313 -17.28 1.35 -5.52
CA PRO A 313 -17.52 2.57 -4.76
C PRO A 313 -17.07 3.83 -5.52
N PRO A 314 -17.67 5.00 -5.26
CA PRO A 314 -17.15 6.25 -5.80
C PRO A 314 -15.83 6.64 -5.13
N LEU A 315 -14.95 7.37 -5.85
CA LEU A 315 -13.69 7.92 -5.33
C LEU A 315 -13.88 8.67 -4.00
N SER A 316 -14.99 9.36 -3.83
CA SER A 316 -15.27 10.12 -2.61
C SER A 316 -15.29 9.27 -1.33
N LEU A 317 -15.57 7.95 -1.41
CA LEU A 317 -15.46 7.07 -0.25
C LEU A 317 -13.99 6.78 0.12
N LEU A 318 -13.11 6.60 -0.85
CA LEU A 318 -11.67 6.48 -0.59
C LEU A 318 -11.14 7.76 0.08
N ILE A 319 -11.47 8.91 -0.47
CA ILE A 319 -11.10 10.22 0.09
C ILE A 319 -11.65 10.37 1.51
N LYS A 320 -12.86 9.87 1.77
CA LYS A 320 -13.45 9.88 3.12
C LYS A 320 -12.64 9.06 4.13
N HIS A 321 -12.04 7.93 3.73
CA HIS A 321 -11.12 7.17 4.61
C HIS A 321 -9.87 7.99 4.95
N ILE A 322 -9.25 8.63 3.96
CA ILE A 322 -8.07 9.49 4.17
C ILE A 322 -8.44 10.65 5.12
N ASP A 323 -9.54 11.35 4.84
CA ASP A 323 -10.01 12.49 5.64
C ASP A 323 -10.38 12.07 7.07
N TYR A 324 -11.08 10.94 7.23
CA TYR A 324 -11.44 10.42 8.56
C TYR A 324 -10.21 10.13 9.41
N ILE A 325 -9.23 9.42 8.85
CA ILE A 325 -8.00 9.07 9.54
C ILE A 325 -7.20 10.35 9.88
N ALA A 326 -7.03 11.25 8.90
CA ALA A 326 -6.33 12.51 9.12
C ALA A 326 -6.98 13.38 10.22
N LYS A 327 -8.31 13.41 10.30
CA LYS A 327 -9.03 14.12 11.37
C LYS A 327 -8.93 13.44 12.73
N LEU A 328 -8.88 12.12 12.75
CA LEU A 328 -8.84 11.34 14.00
C LEU A 328 -7.46 11.38 14.66
N ILE A 329 -6.39 11.22 13.88
CA ILE A 329 -5.04 11.01 14.39
C ILE A 329 -4.00 12.03 13.88
N GLY A 330 -4.42 12.98 13.07
CA GLY A 330 -3.54 13.99 12.47
C GLY A 330 -3.00 13.58 11.10
N VAL A 331 -2.78 14.59 10.27
CA VAL A 331 -2.30 14.44 8.88
C VAL A 331 -0.91 13.81 8.79
N ASP A 332 -0.13 13.85 9.85
CA ASP A 332 1.22 13.27 9.90
C ASP A 332 1.24 11.72 9.95
N HIS A 333 0.06 11.10 10.07
CA HIS A 333 -0.07 9.66 10.30
C HIS A 333 -0.89 8.93 9.23
N VAL A 334 -1.12 9.56 8.08
CA VAL A 334 -1.88 8.96 6.95
C VAL A 334 -1.11 9.12 5.65
N GLY A 335 -1.24 8.13 4.75
CA GLY A 335 -0.62 8.11 3.43
C GLY A 335 -1.38 7.22 2.45
N ILE A 336 -0.72 6.80 1.37
CA ILE A 336 -1.28 6.04 0.24
C ILE A 336 -0.61 4.67 0.15
N GLY A 337 -1.41 3.61 0.11
CA GLY A 337 -0.98 2.24 -0.12
C GLY A 337 -2.05 1.52 -0.94
N SER A 338 -1.95 1.63 -2.27
CA SER A 338 -3.06 1.37 -3.18
C SER A 338 -3.55 -0.07 -3.20
N ASP A 339 -2.66 -1.02 -3.01
CA ASP A 339 -2.93 -2.44 -3.23
C ASP A 339 -3.29 -2.73 -4.71
N PHE A 340 -2.78 -1.89 -5.63
CA PHE A 340 -2.94 -2.10 -7.05
C PHE A 340 -2.29 -3.42 -7.48
N ASP A 341 -2.94 -4.08 -8.43
CA ASP A 341 -2.59 -5.42 -8.92
C ASP A 341 -2.73 -6.56 -7.88
N GLY A 342 -3.11 -6.26 -6.61
CA GLY A 342 -3.39 -7.21 -5.53
C GLY A 342 -4.88 -7.43 -5.25
N ALA A 343 -5.78 -6.63 -5.86
CA ALA A 343 -7.21 -6.75 -5.65
C ALA A 343 -8.02 -6.69 -6.96
N GLU A 344 -9.24 -7.23 -6.94
CA GLU A 344 -10.08 -7.32 -8.13
C GLU A 344 -10.84 -6.04 -8.46
N SER A 345 -10.91 -5.05 -7.55
CA SER A 345 -11.72 -3.86 -7.73
C SER A 345 -11.24 -2.68 -6.89
N TYR A 346 -11.26 -1.50 -7.50
CA TYR A 346 -10.89 -0.21 -6.90
C TYR A 346 -12.02 0.82 -7.08
N PRO A 347 -12.04 1.95 -6.35
CA PRO A 347 -13.04 2.98 -6.54
C PRO A 347 -13.11 3.51 -7.98
N LEU A 348 -14.30 3.88 -8.43
CA LEU A 348 -14.50 4.49 -9.75
C LEU A 348 -13.59 5.72 -9.90
N GLY A 349 -12.84 5.74 -10.99
CA GLY A 349 -11.86 6.77 -11.26
C GLY A 349 -10.47 6.53 -10.68
N MET A 350 -10.25 5.37 -10.03
CA MET A 350 -8.95 4.85 -9.63
C MET A 350 -8.71 3.53 -10.39
N ASP A 351 -8.54 3.62 -11.70
CA ASP A 351 -8.39 2.46 -12.57
C ASP A 351 -6.93 1.99 -12.65
N ASP A 352 -5.99 2.93 -12.54
CA ASP A 352 -4.56 2.62 -12.53
C ASP A 352 -3.73 3.78 -11.92
N VAL A 353 -2.41 3.62 -11.91
CA VAL A 353 -1.48 4.59 -11.33
C VAL A 353 -1.52 5.98 -11.98
N THR A 354 -2.13 6.18 -13.16
CA THR A 354 -2.31 7.52 -13.77
C THR A 354 -3.36 8.36 -13.05
N ASP A 355 -4.15 7.76 -12.18
CA ASP A 355 -5.27 8.40 -11.50
C ASP A 355 -4.91 9.09 -10.16
N TYR A 356 -3.69 8.93 -9.66
CA TYR A 356 -3.24 9.57 -8.41
C TYR A 356 -3.47 11.08 -8.33
N PRO A 357 -3.35 11.87 -9.42
CA PRO A 357 -3.63 13.31 -9.38
C PRO A 357 -5.02 13.65 -8.85
N LYS A 358 -6.01 12.76 -9.03
CA LYS A 358 -7.38 12.94 -8.53
C LYS A 358 -7.43 12.97 -7.00
N ILE A 359 -6.57 12.22 -6.32
CA ILE A 359 -6.49 12.25 -4.85
C ILE A 359 -6.03 13.64 -4.40
N THR A 360 -5.01 14.19 -5.02
CA THR A 360 -4.53 15.56 -4.74
C THR A 360 -5.65 16.58 -4.95
N GLU A 361 -6.37 16.48 -6.06
CA GLU A 361 -7.48 17.39 -6.36
C GLU A 361 -8.58 17.32 -5.30
N GLU A 362 -8.99 16.13 -4.91
CA GLU A 362 -10.05 15.93 -3.91
C GLU A 362 -9.63 16.40 -2.50
N LEU A 363 -8.37 16.14 -2.09
CA LEU A 363 -7.85 16.65 -0.81
C LEU A 363 -7.82 18.18 -0.77
N LEU A 364 -7.41 18.84 -1.86
CA LEU A 364 -7.43 20.30 -1.96
C LEU A 364 -8.88 20.85 -1.94
N LYS A 365 -9.85 20.18 -2.58
CA LYS A 365 -11.28 20.53 -2.50
C LYS A 365 -11.83 20.43 -1.06
N LEU A 366 -11.33 19.49 -0.25
CA LEU A 366 -11.66 19.37 1.17
C LEU A 366 -11.00 20.43 2.05
N GLY A 367 -10.11 21.28 1.49
CA GLY A 367 -9.43 22.37 2.21
C GLY A 367 -8.11 21.97 2.85
N TYR A 368 -7.52 20.82 2.53
CA TYR A 368 -6.16 20.49 2.94
C TYR A 368 -5.18 21.49 2.34
N SER A 369 -4.20 21.92 3.13
CA SER A 369 -3.12 22.78 2.63
C SER A 369 -2.19 21.97 1.71
N GLU A 370 -1.47 22.67 0.81
CA GLU A 370 -0.43 22.04 -0.02
C GLU A 370 0.56 21.23 0.83
N LYS A 371 0.95 21.74 1.99
CA LYS A 371 1.84 21.05 2.92
C LYS A 371 1.23 19.76 3.49
N ASP A 372 -0.08 19.74 3.75
CA ASP A 372 -0.75 18.54 4.24
C ASP A 372 -0.87 17.51 3.13
N VAL A 373 -1.14 17.96 1.89
CA VAL A 373 -1.14 17.09 0.70
C VAL A 373 0.26 16.48 0.49
N ASP A 374 1.33 17.28 0.55
CA ASP A 374 2.71 16.78 0.44
C ASP A 374 3.02 15.68 1.48
N LYS A 375 2.52 15.83 2.73
CA LYS A 375 2.68 14.81 3.77
C LYS A 375 1.94 13.51 3.42
N ILE A 376 0.67 13.62 3.02
CA ILE A 376 -0.17 12.46 2.68
C ILE A 376 0.39 11.71 1.46
N LEU A 377 0.84 12.43 0.43
CA LEU A 377 1.36 11.82 -0.79
C LEU A 377 2.65 11.02 -0.56
N GLY A 378 3.55 11.47 0.33
CA GLY A 378 4.78 10.71 0.55
C GLY A 378 5.65 11.21 1.70
N GLY A 379 5.48 12.44 2.16
CA GLY A 379 6.28 13.00 3.26
C GLY A 379 6.24 12.16 4.54
N ASN A 380 5.08 11.58 4.85
CA ASN A 380 4.91 10.70 6.01
C ASN A 380 5.65 9.37 5.86
N PHE A 381 5.66 8.79 4.64
CA PHE A 381 6.47 7.61 4.36
C PHE A 381 7.97 7.89 4.49
N ILE A 382 8.44 8.99 3.91
CA ILE A 382 9.86 9.40 3.99
C ILE A 382 10.26 9.59 5.46
N ARG A 383 9.40 10.19 6.29
CA ARG A 383 9.63 10.37 7.72
C ARG A 383 9.79 9.03 8.45
N VAL A 384 8.86 8.08 8.24
CA VAL A 384 8.91 6.79 8.94
C VAL A 384 10.06 5.91 8.42
N LEU A 385 10.36 5.95 7.12
CA LEU A 385 11.52 5.28 6.54
C LEU A 385 12.83 5.79 7.15
N LYS A 386 12.98 7.11 7.26
CA LYS A 386 14.14 7.75 7.91
C LYS A 386 14.27 7.36 9.37
N ALA A 387 13.17 7.33 10.13
CA ALA A 387 13.18 6.97 11.55
C ALA A 387 13.63 5.52 11.78
N ASN A 388 13.30 4.61 10.85
CA ASN A 388 13.69 3.21 10.93
C ASN A 388 15.14 3.00 10.46
N THR A 389 15.53 3.57 9.32
CA THR A 389 16.85 3.33 8.69
C THR A 389 17.97 4.22 9.25
N GLY A 390 17.66 5.28 9.99
CA GLY A 390 18.63 6.24 10.53
C GLY A 390 19.28 7.13 9.45
N LYS A 391 18.78 7.14 8.22
CA LYS A 391 19.39 7.88 7.09
C LYS A 391 18.34 8.61 6.27
#